data_f1a5505f677f232aa840bd593734ae8c
#
_entry.id   f1a5505f677f232aa840bd593734ae8c
#
_cell.length_a   1.000
_cell.length_b   1.000
_cell.length_c   1.000
_cell.angle_alpha   90.00
_cell.angle_beta   90.00
_cell.angle_gamma   90.00
#
_symmetry.space_group_name_H-M   'P 1'
#
loop_
_entity.id
_entity.type
_entity.pdbx_description
1 polymer ?
#
loop_
_entity_poly.entity_id
_entity_poly.type
_entity_poly.pdbx_seq_one_letter_code
_entity_poly.pdbx_strand_id
1 'polypeptide(L)'
;KKLCSLLSIKGNTFKDYFEVSDLEFDKWNNINGLEVKPVFSPHPVETNILFFRTLWENGYPTYAHLADVASHDVLKKMVEEDKKMPGISKKLMKKVWGDYLSPVQIKKIDIGGGIIHGKAKDFKADKSEKIILAHTAHKLKQDEKIIGCGDTFGSTDMLIEGPFPVQYQH
;
A
#
# COMPACT_ATOMS: atom_id res chain seq x y z
N LYS A 1 -18.22 14.21 9.02
CA LYS A 1 -19.67 14.08 9.41
C LYS A 1 -20.19 12.66 9.16
N LYS A 2 -20.01 12.05 7.96
CA LYS A 2 -20.48 10.68 7.68
C LYS A 2 -19.90 9.63 8.63
N LEU A 3 -18.60 9.65 8.90
CA LEU A 3 -17.95 8.68 9.78
C LEU A 3 -18.50 8.78 11.22
N CYS A 4 -18.63 9.98 11.76
CA CYS A 4 -19.19 10.17 13.08
C CYS A 4 -20.65 9.67 13.17
N SER A 5 -21.43 9.88 12.10
CA SER A 5 -22.82 9.36 12.02
C SER A 5 -22.82 7.82 11.99
N LEU A 6 -21.96 7.19 11.19
CA LEU A 6 -21.84 5.74 11.10
C LEU A 6 -21.39 5.08 12.41
N LEU A 7 -20.52 5.75 13.16
CA LEU A 7 -20.05 5.28 14.47
C LEU A 7 -20.99 5.64 15.62
N SER A 8 -22.16 6.23 15.32
CA SER A 8 -23.13 6.70 16.33
C SER A 8 -22.50 7.68 17.34
N ILE A 9 -21.48 8.40 16.93
CA ILE A 9 -20.80 9.40 17.76
C ILE A 9 -21.70 10.64 17.86
N LYS A 10 -22.29 10.80 19.01
CA LYS A 10 -23.04 12.02 19.37
C LYS A 10 -22.03 13.04 19.87
N GLY A 11 -21.75 14.01 19.08
CA GLY A 11 -20.81 15.02 19.49
C GLY A 11 -20.51 15.99 18.36
N ASN A 12 -19.69 16.89 18.64
CA ASN A 12 -19.66 18.14 17.96
C ASN A 12 -18.80 18.10 16.71
N THR A 13 -17.58 17.58 16.78
CA THR A 13 -16.70 17.53 15.63
C THR A 13 -15.90 16.21 15.59
N PHE A 14 -15.43 15.87 14.41
CA PHE A 14 -14.52 14.75 14.22
C PHE A 14 -13.26 14.88 15.09
N LYS A 15 -12.79 16.10 15.29
CA LYS A 15 -11.59 16.42 16.08
C LYS A 15 -11.74 16.14 17.58
N ASP A 16 -12.97 16.04 18.09
CA ASP A 16 -13.19 15.71 19.52
C ASP A 16 -12.84 14.24 19.83
N TYR A 17 -12.71 13.41 18.79
CA TYR A 17 -12.47 11.97 18.91
C TYR A 17 -11.21 11.50 18.19
N PHE A 18 -10.71 12.28 17.25
CA PHE A 18 -9.61 11.88 16.39
C PHE A 18 -8.61 13.02 16.23
N GLU A 19 -7.36 12.70 16.43
CA GLU A 19 -6.26 13.52 15.97
C GLU A 19 -6.04 13.28 14.47
N VAL A 20 -5.98 14.36 13.71
CA VAL A 20 -5.78 14.30 12.25
C VAL A 20 -4.42 14.88 11.91
N SER A 21 -3.60 14.08 11.29
CA SER A 21 -2.30 14.48 10.79
C SER A 21 -2.29 14.47 9.26
N ASP A 22 -1.90 15.58 8.66
CA ASP A 22 -1.66 15.65 7.22
C ASP A 22 -0.33 15.00 6.88
N LEU A 23 -0.32 14.17 5.84
CA LEU A 23 0.88 13.49 5.37
C LEU A 23 1.43 14.16 4.11
N GLU A 24 2.74 14.42 4.09
CA GLU A 24 3.42 14.86 2.88
C GLU A 24 3.72 13.67 1.96
N PHE A 25 3.26 13.76 0.70
CA PHE A 25 3.50 12.74 -0.32
C PHE A 25 4.99 12.55 -0.62
N ASP A 26 5.38 11.32 -0.92
CA ASP A 26 6.74 10.90 -1.25
C ASP A 26 7.76 11.09 -0.11
N LYS A 27 7.30 11.46 1.08
CA LYS A 27 8.15 11.65 2.27
C LYS A 27 7.74 10.71 3.40
N TRP A 28 8.72 10.38 4.23
CA TRP A 28 8.46 9.70 5.50
C TRP A 28 7.94 10.73 6.50
N ASN A 29 6.73 10.48 7.00
CA ASN A 29 6.05 11.29 8.01
C ASN A 29 6.06 10.52 9.31
N ASN A 30 6.60 11.09 10.37
CA ASN A 30 6.61 10.44 11.69
C ASN A 30 5.28 10.64 12.40
N ILE A 31 4.62 9.55 12.74
CA ILE A 31 3.37 9.52 13.49
C ILE A 31 3.64 8.72 14.78
N ASN A 32 4.09 9.40 15.82
CA ASN A 32 4.37 8.81 17.13
C ASN A 32 5.29 7.57 17.07
N GLY A 33 6.38 7.67 16.29
CA GLY A 33 7.37 6.60 16.15
C GLY A 33 7.10 5.63 15.00
N LEU A 34 5.92 5.63 14.43
CA LEU A 34 5.63 4.98 13.15
C LEU A 34 5.85 5.97 12.00
N GLU A 35 6.73 5.64 11.08
CA GLU A 35 6.92 6.45 9.88
C GLU A 35 6.03 5.95 8.74
N VAL A 36 5.29 6.85 8.12
CA VAL A 36 4.37 6.56 7.02
C VAL A 36 4.76 7.39 5.80
N LYS A 37 4.91 6.73 4.65
CA LYS A 37 5.15 7.40 3.38
C LYS A 37 4.02 7.10 2.40
N PRO A 38 3.12 8.07 2.14
CA PRO A 38 2.13 7.95 1.09
C PRO A 38 2.79 8.17 -0.27
N VAL A 39 2.45 7.34 -1.26
CA VAL A 39 2.83 7.53 -2.65
C VAL A 39 1.59 7.46 -3.54
N PHE A 40 1.66 8.13 -4.65
CA PHE A 40 0.54 8.27 -5.57
C PHE A 40 0.20 6.94 -6.27
N SER A 41 -1.09 6.62 -6.31
CA SER A 41 -1.65 5.55 -7.15
C SER A 41 -2.64 6.14 -8.17
N PRO A 42 -2.45 5.92 -9.46
CA PRO A 42 -3.38 6.39 -10.50
C PRO A 42 -4.61 5.48 -10.64
N HIS A 43 -5.15 5.03 -9.53
CA HIS A 43 -6.40 4.27 -9.52
C HIS A 43 -7.60 5.23 -9.66
N PRO A 44 -8.68 4.87 -10.39
CA PRO A 44 -9.84 5.76 -10.61
C PRO A 44 -10.59 6.17 -9.34
N VAL A 45 -10.57 5.33 -8.32
CA VAL A 45 -11.05 5.67 -6.99
C VAL A 45 -9.86 6.19 -6.18
N GLU A 46 -10.07 7.24 -5.39
CA GLU A 46 -9.03 7.80 -4.54
C GLU A 46 -8.36 6.72 -3.69
N THR A 47 -7.14 6.42 -4.02
CA THR A 47 -6.34 5.35 -3.42
C THR A 47 -4.92 5.82 -3.25
N ASN A 48 -4.35 5.56 -2.08
CA ASN A 48 -2.94 5.81 -1.80
C ASN A 48 -2.25 4.48 -1.51
N ILE A 49 -1.03 4.38 -2.01
CA ILE A 49 -0.10 3.36 -1.54
C ILE A 49 0.59 3.90 -0.30
N LEU A 50 0.71 3.06 0.70
CA LEU A 50 1.32 3.44 1.97
C LEU A 50 2.48 2.51 2.27
N PHE A 51 3.64 3.12 2.51
CA PHE A 51 4.77 2.43 3.11
C PHE A 51 4.80 2.77 4.60
N PHE A 52 5.00 1.76 5.42
CA PHE A 52 5.12 1.87 6.87
C PHE A 52 6.47 1.34 7.30
N ARG A 53 7.15 2.03 8.20
CA ARG A 53 8.38 1.54 8.82
C ARG A 53 8.51 2.07 10.24
N THR A 54 9.30 1.38 11.04
CA THR A 54 9.71 1.86 12.35
C THR A 54 11.20 1.56 12.55
N LEU A 55 11.86 2.33 13.40
CA LEU A 55 13.23 2.01 13.78
C LEU A 55 13.21 0.80 14.71
N TRP A 56 13.96 -0.23 14.34
CA TRP A 56 14.13 -1.43 15.14
C TRP A 56 15.59 -1.87 15.09
N GLU A 57 16.21 -2.02 16.27
CA GLU A 57 17.64 -2.33 16.36
C GLU A 57 18.48 -1.42 15.46
N ASN A 58 19.04 -1.95 14.38
CA ASN A 58 19.93 -1.24 13.47
C ASN A 58 19.29 -0.95 12.10
N GLY A 59 17.96 -0.98 11.97
CA GLY A 59 17.33 -0.82 10.68
C GLY A 59 15.90 -0.32 10.72
N TYR A 60 15.31 -0.24 9.53
CA TYR A 60 13.94 0.18 9.32
C TYR A 60 13.16 -0.93 8.60
N PRO A 61 12.70 -1.98 9.32
CA PRO A 61 11.81 -2.94 8.70
C PRO A 61 10.58 -2.23 8.13
N THR A 62 10.29 -2.52 6.87
CA THR A 62 9.31 -1.78 6.06
C THR A 62 8.22 -2.71 5.54
N TYR A 63 6.99 -2.29 5.71
CA TYR A 63 5.80 -2.88 5.11
C TYR A 63 5.24 -1.96 4.02
N ALA A 64 4.89 -2.50 2.87
CA ALA A 64 4.20 -1.77 1.81
C ALA A 64 2.78 -2.31 1.61
N HIS A 65 1.81 -1.42 1.75
CA HIS A 65 0.40 -1.69 1.45
C HIS A 65 0.06 -1.06 0.11
N LEU A 66 0.00 -1.88 -0.93
CA LEU A 66 -0.26 -1.42 -2.28
C LEU A 66 -1.75 -1.35 -2.60
N ALA A 67 -2.63 -1.34 -1.64
CA ALA A 67 -4.08 -1.17 -1.83
C ALA A 67 -4.55 -1.60 -3.25
N ASP A 68 -5.39 -0.81 -3.89
CA ASP A 68 -5.85 -1.04 -5.25
C ASP A 68 -4.85 -0.43 -6.26
N VAL A 69 -4.07 -1.27 -6.92
CA VAL A 69 -3.06 -0.84 -7.91
C VAL A 69 -3.55 -1.07 -9.33
N ALA A 70 -3.26 -0.11 -10.21
CA ALA A 70 -3.48 -0.30 -11.63
C ALA A 70 -2.44 -1.26 -12.22
N SER A 71 -2.86 -2.18 -13.09
CA SER A 71 -1.94 -3.08 -13.79
C SER A 71 -0.97 -2.32 -14.68
N HIS A 72 0.21 -2.91 -14.94
CA HIS A 72 1.21 -2.30 -15.81
C HIS A 72 0.67 -1.97 -17.21
N ASP A 73 -0.18 -2.85 -17.76
CA ASP A 73 -0.80 -2.63 -19.07
C ASP A 73 -1.79 -1.46 -19.06
N VAL A 74 -2.53 -1.29 -17.95
CA VAL A 74 -3.42 -0.15 -17.76
C VAL A 74 -2.63 1.15 -17.61
N LEU A 75 -1.57 1.15 -16.80
CA LEU A 75 -0.69 2.32 -16.65
C LEU A 75 -0.11 2.77 -17.99
N LYS A 76 0.32 1.83 -18.83
CA LYS A 76 0.80 2.17 -20.19
C LYS A 76 -0.25 2.83 -21.05
N LYS A 77 -1.50 2.36 -20.96
CA LYS A 77 -2.64 2.95 -21.72
C LYS A 77 -3.04 4.33 -21.18
N MET A 78 -2.74 4.61 -19.92
CA MET A 78 -2.98 5.92 -19.31
C MET A 78 -1.95 6.97 -19.72
N VAL A 79 -0.83 6.57 -20.34
CA VAL A 79 0.19 7.52 -20.80
C VAL A 79 -0.34 8.32 -21.98
N GLU A 80 -0.45 9.61 -21.78
CA GLU A 80 -0.85 10.57 -22.78
C GLU A 80 0.38 11.15 -23.49
N GLU A 81 0.44 10.93 -24.78
CA GLU A 81 1.45 11.56 -25.65
C GLU A 81 0.95 12.89 -26.22
N ASP A 82 -0.37 13.04 -26.35
CA ASP A 82 -1.00 14.21 -26.93
C ASP A 82 -1.88 14.94 -25.91
N LYS A 83 -1.38 15.95 -25.25
CA LYS A 83 -1.98 16.75 -24.14
C LYS A 83 -3.48 17.11 -24.24
N LYS A 84 -4.21 16.53 -25.17
CA LYS A 84 -5.63 16.77 -25.43
C LYS A 84 -6.58 15.91 -24.60
N MET A 85 -6.10 14.83 -24.01
CA MET A 85 -6.91 13.91 -23.22
C MET A 85 -6.38 13.81 -21.79
N PRO A 86 -7.23 13.59 -20.78
CA PRO A 86 -6.75 13.36 -19.41
C PRO A 86 -5.98 12.03 -19.32
N GLY A 87 -4.76 12.11 -18.81
CA GLY A 87 -3.89 10.94 -18.65
C GLY A 87 -2.70 11.27 -17.75
N ILE A 88 -1.72 10.39 -17.72
CA ILE A 88 -0.49 10.57 -16.95
C ILE A 88 0.72 10.71 -17.86
N SER A 89 1.72 11.48 -17.43
CA SER A 89 2.95 11.58 -18.19
C SER A 89 3.75 10.27 -18.11
N LYS A 90 4.55 9.99 -19.14
CA LYS A 90 5.49 8.85 -19.15
C LYS A 90 6.45 8.86 -17.95
N LYS A 91 6.84 10.06 -17.48
CA LYS A 91 7.67 10.23 -16.29
C LYS A 91 6.93 9.77 -15.03
N LEU A 92 5.66 10.18 -14.88
CA LEU A 92 4.83 9.78 -13.75
C LEU A 92 4.56 8.28 -13.76
N MET A 93 4.24 7.70 -14.93
CA MET A 93 4.04 6.26 -15.07
C MET A 93 5.28 5.47 -14.61
N LYS A 94 6.48 5.89 -15.03
CA LYS A 94 7.74 5.26 -14.60
C LYS A 94 7.96 5.38 -13.10
N LYS A 95 7.64 6.55 -12.50
CA LYS A 95 7.75 6.76 -11.06
C LYS A 95 6.81 5.81 -10.31
N VAL A 96 5.52 5.82 -10.67
CA VAL A 96 4.51 4.95 -10.05
C VAL A 96 4.92 3.48 -10.11
N TRP A 97 5.38 3.03 -11.26
CA TRP A 97 5.82 1.65 -11.42
C TRP A 97 7.08 1.33 -10.59
N GLY A 98 7.99 2.28 -10.48
CA GLY A 98 9.15 2.18 -9.59
C GLY A 98 8.73 2.08 -8.12
N ASP A 99 7.78 2.88 -7.70
CA ASP A 99 7.23 2.82 -6.34
C ASP A 99 6.56 1.47 -6.05
N TYR A 100 5.79 0.93 -7.00
CA TYR A 100 5.16 -0.40 -6.88
C TYR A 100 6.18 -1.52 -6.68
N LEU A 101 7.31 -1.46 -7.38
CA LEU A 101 8.37 -2.45 -7.32
C LEU A 101 9.45 -2.15 -6.26
N SER A 102 9.31 -1.08 -5.48
CA SER A 102 10.27 -0.78 -4.39
C SER A 102 10.36 -1.94 -3.41
N PRO A 103 11.54 -2.55 -3.22
CA PRO A 103 11.69 -3.72 -2.37
C PRO A 103 11.50 -3.35 -0.89
N VAL A 104 10.82 -4.23 -0.16
CA VAL A 104 10.54 -4.11 1.28
C VAL A 104 10.55 -5.51 1.92
N GLN A 105 10.50 -5.59 3.25
CA GLN A 105 10.41 -6.87 3.94
C GLN A 105 9.06 -7.55 3.66
N ILE A 106 7.96 -6.83 3.83
CA ILE A 106 6.64 -7.38 3.56
C ILE A 106 5.89 -6.44 2.63
N LYS A 107 5.31 -6.98 1.57
CA LYS A 107 4.50 -6.24 0.60
C LYS A 107 3.15 -6.92 0.41
N LYS A 108 2.06 -6.17 0.59
CA LYS A 108 0.72 -6.61 0.23
C LYS A 108 0.32 -6.00 -1.11
N ILE A 109 -0.11 -6.86 -2.05
CA ILE A 109 -0.48 -6.50 -3.40
C ILE A 109 -1.90 -6.96 -3.67
N ASP A 110 -2.72 -6.06 -4.22
CA ASP A 110 -4.01 -6.41 -4.79
C ASP A 110 -3.83 -7.01 -6.20
N ILE A 111 -4.36 -8.21 -6.41
CA ILE A 111 -4.35 -8.91 -7.72
C ILE A 111 -5.75 -9.24 -8.22
N GLY A 112 -6.78 -8.82 -7.51
CA GLY A 112 -8.17 -9.09 -7.83
C GLY A 112 -8.94 -7.85 -8.25
N GLY A 113 -10.22 -7.99 -8.46
CA GLY A 113 -11.13 -6.86 -8.70
C GLY A 113 -11.33 -6.46 -10.17
N GLY A 114 -10.71 -7.12 -11.14
CA GLY A 114 -11.08 -7.03 -12.55
C GLY A 114 -10.15 -6.22 -13.45
N ILE A 115 -10.72 -5.48 -14.42
CA ILE A 115 -10.06 -5.00 -15.65
C ILE A 115 -8.86 -4.09 -15.40
N ILE A 116 -8.89 -3.29 -14.33
CA ILE A 116 -7.87 -2.26 -14.07
C ILE A 116 -6.81 -2.70 -13.06
N HIS A 117 -7.10 -3.69 -12.23
CA HIS A 117 -6.24 -4.09 -11.12
C HIS A 117 -4.97 -4.80 -11.57
N GLY A 118 -3.97 -4.77 -10.70
CA GLY A 118 -2.70 -5.45 -10.90
C GLY A 118 -2.86 -6.97 -11.03
N LYS A 119 -1.87 -7.59 -11.65
CA LYS A 119 -1.79 -9.05 -11.77
C LYS A 119 -0.52 -9.51 -11.10
N ALA A 120 -0.52 -10.68 -10.47
CA ALA A 120 0.67 -11.23 -9.82
C ALA A 120 1.91 -11.17 -10.74
N LYS A 121 1.76 -11.55 -12.02
CA LYS A 121 2.84 -11.53 -13.02
C LYS A 121 3.50 -10.16 -13.22
N ASP A 122 2.78 -9.06 -12.95
CA ASP A 122 3.31 -7.70 -13.09
C ASP A 122 4.41 -7.42 -12.06
N PHE A 123 4.40 -8.17 -10.95
CA PHE A 123 5.38 -8.06 -9.86
C PHE A 123 6.50 -9.11 -9.92
N LYS A 124 6.66 -9.81 -11.04
CA LYS A 124 7.72 -10.82 -11.20
C LYS A 124 9.15 -10.29 -10.98
N ALA A 125 9.35 -8.98 -11.18
CA ALA A 125 10.63 -8.31 -10.97
C ALA A 125 10.78 -7.72 -9.56
N ASP A 126 9.76 -7.83 -8.72
CA ASP A 126 9.81 -7.35 -7.34
C ASP A 126 10.81 -8.20 -6.51
N LYS A 127 11.57 -7.52 -5.66
CA LYS A 127 12.61 -8.13 -4.83
C LYS A 127 12.29 -8.04 -3.33
N SER A 128 11.04 -7.81 -2.97
CA SER A 128 10.60 -7.84 -1.58
C SER A 128 10.78 -9.24 -1.00
N GLU A 129 11.08 -9.32 0.28
CA GLU A 129 11.36 -10.60 0.95
C GLU A 129 10.11 -11.48 1.04
N LYS A 130 8.96 -10.87 1.32
CA LYS A 130 7.66 -11.54 1.32
C LYS A 130 6.62 -10.72 0.58
N ILE A 131 5.93 -11.36 -0.37
CA ILE A 131 4.80 -10.78 -1.09
C ILE A 131 3.52 -11.51 -0.71
N ILE A 132 2.51 -10.76 -0.29
CA ILE A 132 1.17 -11.25 0.04
C ILE A 132 0.23 -10.81 -1.07
N LEU A 133 -0.35 -11.78 -1.78
CA LEU A 133 -1.33 -11.56 -2.83
C LEU A 133 -2.74 -11.58 -2.20
N ALA A 134 -3.43 -10.46 -2.29
CA ALA A 134 -4.72 -10.23 -1.67
C ALA A 134 -5.79 -9.81 -2.68
N HIS A 135 -7.00 -9.59 -2.20
CA HIS A 135 -8.16 -9.11 -2.95
C HIS A 135 -8.49 -10.00 -4.16
N THR A 136 -8.40 -11.31 -3.98
CA THR A 136 -8.77 -12.28 -5.01
C THR A 136 -9.88 -13.22 -4.50
N ALA A 137 -10.87 -13.50 -5.34
CA ALA A 137 -11.95 -14.44 -5.03
C ALA A 137 -11.61 -15.88 -5.42
N HIS A 138 -10.47 -16.12 -6.07
CA HIS A 138 -10.05 -17.44 -6.49
C HIS A 138 -8.85 -17.93 -5.69
N LYS A 139 -8.68 -19.24 -5.62
CA LYS A 139 -7.44 -19.85 -5.11
C LYS A 139 -6.29 -19.48 -6.04
N LEU A 140 -5.16 -19.07 -5.45
CA LEU A 140 -3.97 -18.72 -6.22
C LEU A 140 -3.56 -19.85 -7.14
N LYS A 141 -3.33 -19.50 -8.40
CA LYS A 141 -2.78 -20.40 -9.42
C LYS A 141 -1.31 -20.67 -9.17
N GLN A 142 -0.75 -21.66 -9.83
CA GLN A 142 0.65 -22.05 -9.61
C GLN A 142 1.65 -20.95 -10.01
N ASP A 143 1.37 -20.23 -11.09
CA ASP A 143 2.17 -19.08 -11.53
C ASP A 143 2.08 -17.88 -10.61
N GLU A 144 0.94 -17.68 -9.94
CA GLU A 144 0.76 -16.65 -8.92
C GLU A 144 1.53 -16.99 -7.64
N LYS A 145 1.49 -18.25 -7.21
CA LYS A 145 2.22 -18.74 -6.03
C LYS A 145 3.75 -18.62 -6.14
N ILE A 146 4.29 -18.53 -7.34
CA ILE A 146 5.71 -18.24 -7.57
C ILE A 146 6.06 -16.79 -7.22
N ILE A 147 5.08 -15.88 -7.32
CA ILE A 147 5.25 -14.46 -7.03
C ILE A 147 5.03 -14.16 -5.55
N GLY A 148 4.04 -14.80 -4.94
CA GLY A 148 3.72 -14.52 -3.53
C GLY A 148 2.76 -15.56 -2.95
N CYS A 149 2.52 -15.47 -1.64
CA CYS A 149 1.54 -16.29 -0.93
C CYS A 149 0.17 -15.59 -0.91
N GLY A 150 -0.89 -16.37 -0.70
CA GLY A 150 -2.21 -15.83 -0.39
C GLY A 150 -2.27 -15.36 1.05
N ASP A 151 -3.17 -14.42 1.32
CA ASP A 151 -3.58 -14.11 2.68
C ASP A 151 -4.55 -15.17 3.19
N THR A 152 -4.53 -15.39 4.50
CA THR A 152 -5.45 -16.30 5.20
C THR A 152 -6.11 -15.51 6.32
N PHE A 153 -7.43 -15.56 6.39
CA PHE A 153 -8.16 -14.87 7.47
C PHE A 153 -7.67 -15.33 8.85
N GLY A 154 -7.33 -14.36 9.69
CA GLY A 154 -6.79 -14.62 11.03
C GLY A 154 -5.32 -14.99 11.07
N SER A 155 -4.60 -15.04 9.93
CA SER A 155 -3.15 -15.17 9.93
C SER A 155 -2.47 -13.84 10.30
N THR A 156 -1.28 -13.96 10.87
CA THR A 156 -0.45 -12.81 11.24
C THR A 156 0.92 -12.96 10.62
N ASP A 157 1.41 -11.89 10.02
CA ASP A 157 2.77 -11.76 9.55
C ASP A 157 3.54 -10.79 10.45
N MET A 158 4.68 -11.22 10.92
CA MET A 158 5.55 -10.42 11.79
C MET A 158 6.57 -9.68 10.94
N LEU A 159 6.54 -8.35 11.02
CA LEU A 159 7.56 -7.49 10.39
C LEU A 159 8.83 -7.46 11.22
N ILE A 160 8.73 -7.67 12.52
CA ILE A 160 9.80 -7.66 13.50
C ILE A 160 9.70 -8.94 14.31
N GLU A 161 10.79 -9.70 14.33
CA GLU A 161 10.94 -10.89 15.18
C GLU A 161 11.79 -10.56 16.39
N GLY A 162 11.44 -11.11 17.56
CA GLY A 162 12.20 -10.94 18.78
C GLY A 162 11.38 -10.40 19.95
N PRO A 163 11.97 -10.32 21.13
CA PRO A 163 11.30 -9.74 22.27
C PRO A 163 11.03 -8.27 22.02
N PHE A 164 9.77 -7.90 21.98
CA PHE A 164 9.41 -6.49 21.96
C PHE A 164 9.98 -5.82 23.20
N PRO A 165 10.65 -4.68 23.08
CA PRO A 165 11.08 -3.95 24.25
C PRO A 165 9.85 -3.66 25.11
N VAL A 166 9.84 -4.25 26.32
CA VAL A 166 8.83 -3.93 27.32
C VAL A 166 9.13 -2.52 27.80
N GLN A 167 8.57 -1.55 27.12
CA GLN A 167 8.49 -0.17 27.59
C GLN A 167 7.39 0.51 26.82
N TYR A 168 6.36 0.90 27.57
CA TYR A 168 6.34 2.24 28.15
C TYR A 168 5.54 2.25 29.45
N GLN A 169 6.23 2.27 30.57
CA GLN A 169 5.69 2.87 31.76
C GLN A 169 5.84 4.38 31.61
N HIS A 170 4.73 5.06 31.50
CA HIS A 170 4.62 6.49 31.69
C HIS A 170 4.01 6.76 33.05
#